data_11a8fb10a7e1c609596193558f442f4c
#
_entry.id   11a8fb10a7e1c609596193558f442f4c
#
_cell.length_a   1.000
_cell.length_b   1.000
_cell.length_c   1.000
_cell.angle_alpha   90.00
_cell.angle_beta   90.00
_cell.angle_gamma   90.00
#
_symmetry.space_group_name_H-M   'P 1'
#
loop_
_entity.id
_entity.type
_entity.pdbx_description
1 polymer ?
#
loop_
_entity_poly.entity_id
_entity_poly.type
_entity_poly.pdbx_seq_one_letter_code
_entity_poly.pdbx_strand_id
1 'polypeptide(L)'
;VRRVAGYKKIRYYTHENIGYGPVNLPDQELHTTAVWWQLPQGLLLTAFESKQEALDGFLGAAYALHIVATVAVMADARDLQKAVGNGDGAWFAVADQSGRGQLRGAEFDASAIELQQQFVPTVYLYDNFPGGVGLSEPLWLRQAELLQRAQELVQRCDCKAGCPACVGPVLAGQEDDATTPKALALKVLALFDEQALPDANAHAQHDVDVVPF
;
A
#
# COMPACT_ATOMS: atom_id res chain seq x y z
N VAL A 1 -1.60 10.40 7.67
CA VAL A 1 -2.71 11.35 7.91
C VAL A 1 -3.88 11.00 7.00
N ARG A 2 -5.06 10.80 7.57
CA ARG A 2 -6.29 10.54 6.82
C ARG A 2 -7.12 11.81 6.80
N ARG A 3 -7.36 12.38 5.63
CA ARG A 3 -8.13 13.61 5.48
C ARG A 3 -9.45 13.34 4.77
N VAL A 4 -10.57 13.60 5.45
CA VAL A 4 -11.91 13.59 4.83
C VAL A 4 -12.20 15.04 4.41
N ALA A 5 -12.21 15.31 3.11
CA ALA A 5 -12.37 16.65 2.57
C ALA A 5 -13.84 17.04 2.28
N GLY A 6 -14.73 16.05 2.14
CA GLY A 6 -16.10 16.34 1.80
C GLY A 6 -17.03 15.14 1.96
N TYR A 7 -18.31 15.39 1.85
CA TYR A 7 -19.35 14.38 1.88
C TYR A 7 -20.33 14.56 0.71
N LYS A 8 -20.88 13.44 0.27
CA LYS A 8 -21.94 13.38 -0.74
C LYS A 8 -23.28 13.23 -0.04
N LYS A 9 -24.24 14.10 -0.34
CA LYS A 9 -25.64 13.97 0.11
C LYS A 9 -26.37 13.05 -0.85
N ILE A 10 -26.97 11.99 -0.34
CA ILE A 10 -27.82 11.09 -1.12
C ILE A 10 -29.25 11.08 -0.55
N ARG A 11 -30.24 10.99 -1.44
CA ARG A 11 -31.63 10.82 -1.03
C ARG A 11 -31.85 9.41 -0.47
N TYR A 12 -32.52 9.29 0.65
CA TYR A 12 -32.57 8.05 1.43
C TYR A 12 -33.10 6.84 0.65
N TYR A 13 -34.15 6.99 -0.13
CA TYR A 13 -34.74 5.86 -0.87
C TYR A 13 -34.22 5.70 -2.29
N THR A 14 -33.97 6.78 -3.00
CA THR A 14 -33.58 6.75 -4.42
C THR A 14 -32.07 6.71 -4.65
N HIS A 15 -31.28 6.92 -3.60
CA HIS A 15 -29.83 7.06 -3.66
C HIS A 15 -29.31 8.12 -4.65
N GLU A 16 -30.21 8.99 -5.13
CA GLU A 16 -29.84 10.09 -6.00
C GLU A 16 -28.92 11.07 -5.28
N ASN A 17 -27.89 11.51 -5.97
CA ASN A 17 -27.00 12.54 -5.46
C ASN A 17 -27.74 13.89 -5.46
N ILE A 18 -27.93 14.49 -4.28
CA ILE A 18 -28.57 15.79 -4.10
C ILE A 18 -27.60 16.90 -3.73
N GLY A 19 -26.30 16.60 -3.70
CA GLY A 19 -25.28 17.61 -3.48
C GLY A 19 -24.04 17.10 -2.77
N TYR A 20 -23.06 17.97 -2.68
CA TYR A 20 -21.79 17.77 -1.96
C TYR A 20 -21.63 18.87 -0.92
N GLY A 21 -20.88 18.60 0.12
CA GLY A 21 -20.50 19.61 1.09
C GLY A 21 -19.10 19.37 1.63
N PRO A 22 -18.36 20.43 1.99
CA PRO A 22 -17.08 20.31 2.64
C PRO A 22 -17.23 19.77 4.06
N VAL A 23 -16.23 19.02 4.52
CA VAL A 23 -16.11 18.56 5.90
C VAL A 23 -14.79 19.06 6.46
N ASN A 24 -14.84 19.85 7.52
CA ASN A 24 -13.68 20.25 8.28
C ASN A 24 -13.60 19.39 9.54
N LEU A 25 -12.94 18.25 9.43
CA LEU A 25 -12.59 17.42 10.58
C LEU A 25 -11.16 17.74 11.02
N PRO A 26 -10.87 17.72 12.32
CA PRO A 26 -9.49 17.85 12.79
C PRO A 26 -8.65 16.70 12.21
N ASP A 27 -7.41 17.00 11.87
CA ASP A 27 -6.45 15.98 11.43
C ASP A 27 -6.22 15.00 12.58
N GLN A 28 -6.25 13.71 12.27
CA GLN A 28 -5.91 12.66 13.22
C GLN A 28 -4.55 12.11 12.85
N GLU A 29 -3.64 12.10 13.79
CA GLU A 29 -2.29 11.56 13.63
C GLU A 29 -2.18 10.25 14.39
N LEU A 30 -1.54 9.26 13.77
CA LEU A 30 -1.20 8.00 14.39
C LEU A 30 0.32 7.86 14.36
N HIS A 31 0.95 8.02 15.52
CA HIS A 31 2.36 7.70 15.71
C HIS A 31 2.47 6.21 16.05
N THR A 32 3.12 5.44 15.17
CA THR A 32 3.19 3.98 15.30
C THR A 32 4.46 3.44 14.67
N THR A 33 4.70 2.15 14.83
CA THR A 33 5.79 1.42 14.19
C THR A 33 5.35 0.83 12.85
N ALA A 34 6.27 0.76 11.88
CA ALA A 34 6.01 0.23 10.56
C ALA A 34 7.22 -0.51 9.99
N VAL A 35 6.97 -1.46 9.11
CA VAL A 35 7.93 -2.01 8.17
C VAL A 35 7.54 -1.56 6.76
N TRP A 36 8.51 -1.28 5.90
CA TRP A 36 8.23 -0.79 4.56
C TRP A 36 9.17 -1.36 3.50
N TRP A 37 8.67 -1.39 2.27
CA TRP A 37 9.42 -1.77 1.06
C TRP A 37 9.28 -0.66 0.03
N GLN A 38 10.41 -0.31 -0.58
CA GLN A 38 10.46 0.65 -1.68
C GLN A 38 11.46 0.18 -2.73
N LEU A 39 11.32 0.66 -3.96
CA LEU A 39 12.25 0.39 -5.04
C LEU A 39 13.04 1.65 -5.39
N PRO A 40 14.30 1.53 -5.79
CA PRO A 40 15.06 2.64 -6.34
C PRO A 40 14.36 3.23 -7.58
N GLN A 41 14.35 4.54 -7.71
CA GLN A 41 13.67 5.24 -8.81
C GLN A 41 14.14 4.76 -10.20
N GLY A 42 15.45 4.51 -10.37
CA GLY A 42 15.98 4.00 -11.63
C GLY A 42 15.40 2.65 -12.04
N LEU A 43 15.15 1.77 -11.07
CA LEU A 43 14.54 0.47 -11.32
C LEU A 43 13.06 0.60 -11.68
N LEU A 44 12.35 1.52 -11.04
CA LEU A 44 10.94 1.79 -11.36
C LEU A 44 10.77 2.25 -12.81
N LEU A 45 11.62 3.17 -13.26
CA LEU A 45 11.56 3.71 -14.62
C LEU A 45 11.86 2.66 -15.70
N THR A 46 12.66 1.65 -15.39
CA THR A 46 12.99 0.57 -16.32
C THR A 46 11.99 -0.59 -16.25
N ALA A 47 11.36 -0.78 -15.11
CA ALA A 47 10.46 -1.90 -14.88
C ALA A 47 9.03 -1.63 -15.33
N PHE A 48 8.54 -0.40 -15.29
CA PHE A 48 7.14 -0.05 -15.57
C PHE A 48 7.03 0.97 -16.71
N GLU A 49 6.03 0.81 -17.57
CA GLU A 49 5.77 1.72 -18.69
C GLU A 49 5.10 3.02 -18.22
N SER A 50 4.35 2.95 -17.12
CA SER A 50 3.65 4.09 -16.56
C SER A 50 3.66 4.10 -15.03
N LYS A 51 3.47 5.29 -14.44
CA LYS A 51 3.29 5.45 -12.98
C LYS A 51 2.05 4.70 -12.49
N GLN A 52 1.00 4.62 -13.30
CA GLN A 52 -0.23 3.93 -12.94
C GLN A 52 0.00 2.42 -12.81
N GLU A 53 0.72 1.80 -13.77
CA GLU A 53 1.11 0.38 -13.65
C GLU A 53 1.92 0.10 -12.40
N ALA A 54 2.91 0.96 -12.12
CA ALA A 54 3.69 0.82 -10.89
C ALA A 54 2.79 0.89 -9.65
N LEU A 55 1.87 1.87 -9.57
CA LEU A 55 0.94 2.00 -8.45
C LEU A 55 0.01 0.79 -8.32
N ASP A 56 -0.54 0.29 -9.40
CA ASP A 56 -1.42 -0.89 -9.39
C ASP A 56 -0.65 -2.12 -8.89
N GLY A 57 0.60 -2.26 -9.31
CA GLY A 57 1.50 -3.31 -8.82
C GLY A 57 1.81 -3.17 -7.32
N PHE A 58 2.14 -1.97 -6.86
CA PHE A 58 2.41 -1.71 -5.44
C PHE A 58 1.17 -1.91 -4.55
N LEU A 59 -0.01 -1.52 -5.03
CA LEU A 59 -1.27 -1.76 -4.33
C LEU A 59 -1.56 -3.26 -4.18
N GLY A 60 -1.40 -4.01 -5.27
CA GLY A 60 -1.57 -5.46 -5.25
C GLY A 60 -0.55 -6.16 -4.35
N ALA A 61 0.72 -5.76 -4.41
CA ALA A 61 1.79 -6.27 -3.55
C ALA A 61 1.52 -5.96 -2.07
N ALA A 62 1.10 -4.72 -1.75
CA ALA A 62 0.74 -4.33 -0.39
C ALA A 62 -0.41 -5.17 0.17
N TYR A 63 -1.38 -5.51 -0.68
CA TYR A 63 -2.51 -6.34 -0.29
C TYR A 63 -2.07 -7.78 0.01
N ALA A 64 -1.28 -8.40 -0.87
CA ALA A 64 -0.76 -9.73 -0.69
C ALA A 64 0.15 -9.83 0.56
N LEU A 65 1.07 -8.87 0.73
CA LEU A 65 1.94 -8.79 1.90
C LEU A 65 1.14 -8.65 3.21
N HIS A 66 0.09 -7.83 3.23
CA HIS A 66 -0.76 -7.67 4.40
C HIS A 66 -1.47 -8.97 4.79
N ILE A 67 -2.03 -9.73 3.82
CA ILE A 67 -2.65 -11.02 4.09
C ILE A 67 -1.64 -11.98 4.73
N VAL A 68 -0.47 -12.11 4.13
CA VAL A 68 0.56 -13.02 4.61
C VAL A 68 1.11 -12.57 5.97
N ALA A 69 1.32 -11.27 6.14
CA ALA A 69 1.84 -10.71 7.39
C ALA A 69 0.89 -10.93 8.57
N THR A 70 -0.43 -10.71 8.39
CA THR A 70 -1.41 -10.97 9.45
C THR A 70 -1.39 -12.42 9.91
N VAL A 71 -1.25 -13.37 9.00
CA VAL A 71 -1.10 -14.79 9.32
C VAL A 71 0.24 -15.07 10.01
N ALA A 72 1.33 -14.47 9.53
CA ALA A 72 2.67 -14.70 10.05
C ALA A 72 2.86 -14.26 11.51
N VAL A 73 2.22 -13.16 11.91
CA VAL A 73 2.27 -12.65 13.29
C VAL A 73 1.02 -13.00 14.11
N MET A 74 0.08 -13.77 13.53
CA MET A 74 -1.20 -14.16 14.16
C MET A 74 -2.00 -12.95 14.69
N ALA A 75 -1.95 -11.84 13.96
CA ALA A 75 -2.68 -10.62 14.29
C ALA A 75 -4.05 -10.56 13.59
N ASP A 76 -5.00 -9.82 14.17
CA ASP A 76 -6.22 -9.45 13.45
C ASP A 76 -5.88 -8.48 12.32
N ALA A 77 -6.60 -8.58 11.20
CA ALA A 77 -6.43 -7.68 10.06
C ALA A 77 -6.70 -6.19 10.38
N ARG A 78 -7.29 -5.90 11.55
CA ARG A 78 -7.49 -4.54 12.05
C ARG A 78 -6.29 -4.03 12.84
N ASP A 79 -5.50 -4.93 13.44
CA ASP A 79 -4.36 -4.57 14.28
C ASP A 79 -3.14 -4.22 13.44
N LEU A 80 -2.98 -4.89 12.31
CA LEU A 80 -1.98 -4.59 11.29
C LEU A 80 -2.66 -3.93 10.10
N GLN A 81 -2.16 -2.79 9.67
CA GLN A 81 -2.70 -2.06 8.52
C GLN A 81 -1.65 -1.88 7.44
N LYS A 82 -2.11 -1.56 6.24
CA LYS A 82 -1.26 -1.28 5.09
C LYS A 82 -1.56 0.07 4.48
N ALA A 83 -0.56 0.69 3.88
CA ALA A 83 -0.68 1.89 3.09
C ALA A 83 0.32 1.86 1.94
N VAL A 84 -0.01 2.55 0.85
CA VAL A 84 0.94 2.84 -0.23
C VAL A 84 1.07 4.35 -0.32
N GLY A 85 2.28 4.84 -0.11
CA GLY A 85 2.60 6.25 -0.13
C GLY A 85 3.77 6.56 -1.05
N ASN A 86 4.08 7.83 -1.22
CA ASN A 86 5.30 8.28 -1.86
C ASN A 86 6.36 8.60 -0.80
N GLY A 87 7.64 8.60 -1.17
CA GLY A 87 8.74 8.91 -0.26
C GLY A 87 8.70 10.32 0.36
N ASP A 88 7.90 11.23 -0.21
CA ASP A 88 7.65 12.58 0.29
C ASP A 88 6.48 12.71 1.30
N GLY A 89 5.87 11.57 1.66
CA GLY A 89 4.72 11.53 2.57
C GLY A 89 3.35 11.69 1.92
N ALA A 90 3.27 11.80 0.60
CA ALA A 90 1.99 11.73 -0.10
C ALA A 90 1.44 10.30 -0.09
N TRP A 91 0.14 10.13 0.16
CA TRP A 91 -0.51 8.83 0.23
C TRP A 91 -1.31 8.54 -1.03
N PHE A 92 -1.03 7.39 -1.67
CA PHE A 92 -1.76 6.93 -2.86
C PHE A 92 -3.00 6.10 -2.50
N ALA A 93 -2.87 5.25 -1.48
CA ALA A 93 -3.98 4.48 -0.95
C ALA A 93 -3.76 4.13 0.51
N VAL A 94 -4.78 4.33 1.31
CA VAL A 94 -4.85 3.86 2.70
C VAL A 94 -6.03 2.91 2.79
N ALA A 95 -5.84 1.72 3.36
CA ALA A 95 -6.93 0.80 3.59
C ALA A 95 -7.95 1.45 4.54
N ASP A 96 -9.20 1.54 4.11
CA ASP A 96 -10.26 1.87 5.03
C ASP A 96 -10.72 0.60 5.76
N GLN A 97 -11.38 0.77 6.91
CA GLN A 97 -11.90 -0.32 7.73
C GLN A 97 -12.99 -1.14 7.01
N SER A 98 -13.52 -0.68 5.88
CA SER A 98 -14.53 -1.37 5.08
C SER A 98 -13.93 -2.23 3.97
N GLY A 99 -12.62 -2.32 3.85
CA GLY A 99 -11.95 -3.12 2.82
C GLY A 99 -12.14 -2.58 1.39
N ARG A 100 -12.78 -1.44 1.23
CA ARG A 100 -12.91 -0.74 -0.05
C ARG A 100 -11.79 0.27 -0.15
N GLY A 101 -10.71 -0.10 -0.80
CA GLY A 101 -9.69 0.86 -1.21
C GLY A 101 -10.32 1.94 -2.08
N GLN A 102 -10.53 3.12 -1.55
CA GLN A 102 -10.93 4.25 -2.38
C GLN A 102 -9.68 4.76 -3.11
N LEU A 103 -9.52 4.26 -4.34
CA LEU A 103 -8.58 4.80 -5.33
C LEU A 103 -8.98 6.18 -5.86
N ARG A 104 -10.04 6.81 -5.30
CA ARG A 104 -10.56 8.10 -5.75
C ARG A 104 -10.95 8.97 -4.56
N GLY A 105 -10.00 9.74 -4.08
CA GLY A 105 -10.28 10.75 -3.05
C GLY A 105 -9.36 11.96 -3.06
N ALA A 106 -8.18 11.86 -3.61
CA ALA A 106 -7.48 13.04 -4.11
C ALA A 106 -7.83 13.13 -5.60
N GLU A 107 -8.34 14.26 -6.06
CA GLU A 107 -8.21 14.63 -7.46
C GLU A 107 -6.72 14.48 -7.75
N PHE A 108 -6.41 13.44 -8.50
CA PHE A 108 -5.08 13.20 -9.02
C PHE A 108 -4.92 14.30 -10.07
N ASP A 109 -4.46 15.47 -9.63
CA ASP A 109 -4.03 16.51 -10.54
C ASP A 109 -2.76 15.98 -11.20
N ALA A 110 -2.92 15.48 -12.44
CA ALA A 110 -1.80 14.98 -13.23
C ALA A 110 -0.70 16.05 -13.36
N SER A 111 -1.06 17.34 -13.29
CA SER A 111 -0.12 18.46 -13.30
C SER A 111 0.68 18.57 -12.00
N ALA A 112 0.13 18.18 -10.86
CA ALA A 112 0.87 18.13 -9.59
C ALA A 112 1.92 17.01 -9.58
N ILE A 113 1.71 15.93 -10.33
CA ILE A 113 2.67 14.82 -10.45
C ILE A 113 3.88 15.20 -11.33
N GLU A 114 3.69 16.05 -12.33
CA GLU A 114 4.82 16.56 -13.13
C GLU A 114 5.76 17.44 -12.30
N LEU A 115 5.26 18.10 -11.27
CA LEU A 115 6.04 18.94 -10.36
C LEU A 115 6.74 18.14 -9.24
N GLN A 116 6.30 16.93 -8.93
CA GLN A 116 6.96 16.08 -7.94
C GLN A 116 8.11 15.32 -8.60
N GLN A 117 9.32 15.81 -8.41
CA GLN A 117 10.55 15.28 -8.99
C GLN A 117 10.92 13.86 -8.52
N GLN A 118 10.25 13.29 -7.52
CA GLN A 118 10.55 11.96 -7.00
C GLN A 118 9.28 11.12 -6.84
N PHE A 119 9.02 10.28 -7.83
CA PHE A 119 8.03 9.21 -7.70
C PHE A 119 8.70 7.97 -7.12
N VAL A 120 8.49 7.73 -5.84
CA VAL A 120 9.06 6.58 -5.10
C VAL A 120 7.95 5.90 -4.29
N PRO A 121 7.09 5.10 -4.95
CA PRO A 121 6.02 4.40 -4.26
C PRO A 121 6.61 3.46 -3.21
N THR A 122 6.03 3.48 -2.02
CA THR A 122 6.47 2.73 -0.85
C THR A 122 5.29 1.99 -0.24
N VAL A 123 5.45 0.70 0.00
CA VAL A 123 4.49 -0.13 0.74
C VAL A 123 4.83 -0.06 2.21
N TYR A 124 3.85 0.27 3.04
CA TYR A 124 3.95 0.24 4.50
C TYR A 124 3.02 -0.81 5.08
N LEU A 125 3.52 -1.60 6.01
CA LEU A 125 2.71 -2.35 6.97
C LEU A 125 2.97 -1.77 8.35
N TYR A 126 1.93 -1.38 9.07
CA TYR A 126 2.06 -0.65 10.33
C TYR A 126 1.06 -1.12 11.38
N ASP A 127 1.47 -1.01 12.63
CA ASP A 127 0.63 -1.31 13.78
C ASP A 127 -0.48 -0.26 13.88
N ASN A 128 -1.74 -0.68 13.97
CA ASN A 128 -2.89 0.23 14.03
C ASN A 128 -3.18 0.70 15.47
N PHE A 129 -2.13 0.86 16.26
CA PHE A 129 -2.20 1.32 17.65
C PHE A 129 -1.21 2.45 17.88
N PRO A 130 -1.58 3.49 18.65
CA PRO A 130 -0.63 4.52 19.06
C PRO A 130 0.57 3.93 19.80
N GLY A 131 1.77 4.27 19.35
CA GLY A 131 3.02 3.74 19.88
C GLY A 131 3.42 2.36 19.36
N GLY A 132 2.55 1.70 18.59
CA GLY A 132 2.77 0.32 18.13
C GLY A 132 2.54 -0.72 19.23
N VAL A 133 2.34 -1.97 18.84
CA VAL A 133 2.19 -3.14 19.73
C VAL A 133 3.26 -4.21 19.48
N GLY A 134 4.26 -3.87 18.66
CA GLY A 134 5.42 -4.73 18.40
C GLY A 134 5.23 -5.73 17.27
N LEU A 135 4.29 -5.50 16.32
CA LEU A 135 4.11 -6.37 15.15
C LEU A 135 5.17 -6.12 14.08
N SER A 136 5.70 -4.91 13.99
CA SER A 136 6.63 -4.52 12.93
C SER A 136 7.99 -5.22 13.01
N GLU A 137 8.54 -5.43 14.22
CA GLU A 137 9.84 -6.09 14.39
C GLU A 137 9.84 -7.56 13.92
N PRO A 138 8.88 -8.44 14.32
CA PRO A 138 8.80 -9.79 13.78
C PRO A 138 8.61 -9.84 12.25
N LEU A 139 7.90 -8.87 11.68
CA LEU A 139 7.71 -8.77 10.23
C LEU A 139 9.03 -8.40 9.53
N TRP A 140 9.79 -7.47 10.09
CA TRP A 140 11.11 -7.12 9.59
C TRP A 140 12.07 -8.31 9.57
N LEU A 141 12.15 -9.05 10.68
CA LEU A 141 13.02 -10.22 10.78
C LEU A 141 12.65 -11.34 9.81
N ARG A 142 11.40 -11.40 9.35
CA ARG A 142 10.88 -12.41 8.43
C ARG A 142 10.58 -11.87 7.03
N GLN A 143 11.13 -10.74 6.66
CA GLN A 143 10.80 -10.05 5.39
C GLN A 143 10.96 -10.93 4.15
N ALA A 144 12.03 -11.73 4.05
CA ALA A 144 12.25 -12.64 2.92
C ALA A 144 11.16 -13.72 2.84
N GLU A 145 10.79 -14.31 3.98
CA GLU A 145 9.69 -15.29 4.06
C GLU A 145 8.35 -14.66 3.65
N LEU A 146 8.09 -13.41 4.08
CA LEU A 146 6.86 -12.70 3.74
C LEU A 146 6.77 -12.44 2.22
N LEU A 147 7.86 -12.01 1.59
CA LEU A 147 7.93 -11.79 0.16
C LEU A 147 7.67 -13.08 -0.62
N GLN A 148 8.35 -14.16 -0.25
CA GLN A 148 8.15 -15.47 -0.88
C GLN A 148 6.70 -15.95 -0.75
N ARG A 149 6.13 -15.89 0.46
CA ARG A 149 4.74 -16.32 0.70
C ARG A 149 3.72 -15.44 -0.02
N ALA A 150 3.98 -14.13 -0.13
CA ALA A 150 3.12 -13.23 -0.89
C ALA A 150 3.15 -13.56 -2.39
N GLN A 151 4.32 -13.86 -2.95
CA GLN A 151 4.45 -14.35 -4.33
C GLN A 151 3.68 -15.66 -4.51
N GLU A 152 3.86 -16.63 -3.63
CA GLU A 152 3.14 -17.91 -3.66
C GLU A 152 1.62 -17.73 -3.59
N LEU A 153 1.13 -16.86 -2.71
CA LEU A 153 -0.29 -16.54 -2.58
C LEU A 153 -0.88 -16.04 -3.91
N VAL A 154 -0.19 -15.10 -4.55
CA VAL A 154 -0.65 -14.51 -5.81
C VAL A 154 -0.52 -15.51 -6.96
N GLN A 155 0.58 -16.27 -7.06
CA GLN A 155 0.82 -17.24 -8.12
C GLN A 155 -0.18 -18.40 -8.10
N ARG A 156 -0.48 -18.95 -6.90
CA ARG A 156 -1.39 -20.10 -6.73
C ARG A 156 -2.87 -19.73 -6.84
N CYS A 157 -3.21 -18.46 -6.89
CA CYS A 157 -4.59 -18.05 -7.06
C CYS A 157 -5.06 -18.35 -8.50
N ASP A 158 -6.19 -19.05 -8.66
CA ASP A 158 -6.72 -19.47 -9.97
C ASP A 158 -7.29 -18.30 -10.81
N CYS A 159 -7.37 -17.11 -10.25
CA CYS A 159 -7.83 -15.93 -10.98
C CYS A 159 -6.86 -15.54 -12.10
N LYS A 160 -7.36 -15.00 -13.22
CA LYS A 160 -6.54 -14.57 -14.34
C LYS A 160 -5.91 -13.20 -14.13
N ALA A 161 -6.72 -12.19 -13.81
CA ALA A 161 -6.28 -10.79 -13.75
C ALA A 161 -6.00 -10.28 -12.33
N GLY A 162 -6.33 -11.04 -11.31
CA GLY A 162 -6.31 -10.66 -9.91
C GLY A 162 -7.71 -10.73 -9.31
N CYS A 163 -7.80 -10.87 -8.00
CA CYS A 163 -9.08 -10.91 -7.29
C CYS A 163 -8.92 -10.40 -5.85
N PRO A 164 -10.03 -10.13 -5.16
CA PRO A 164 -9.99 -9.65 -3.77
C PRO A 164 -9.24 -10.56 -2.79
N ALA A 165 -9.07 -11.85 -3.12
CA ALA A 165 -8.38 -12.80 -2.27
C ALA A 165 -6.83 -12.77 -2.42
N CYS A 166 -6.30 -12.24 -3.51
CA CYS A 166 -4.85 -12.25 -3.76
C CYS A 166 -4.21 -10.85 -3.88
N VAL A 167 -4.81 -9.94 -4.66
CA VAL A 167 -4.26 -8.58 -4.91
C VAL A 167 -5.21 -7.46 -4.50
N GLY A 168 -6.31 -7.80 -3.85
CA GLY A 168 -7.31 -6.82 -3.41
C GLY A 168 -8.34 -6.49 -4.49
N PRO A 169 -9.18 -5.47 -4.23
CA PRO A 169 -10.22 -5.08 -5.15
C PRO A 169 -9.61 -4.57 -6.46
N VAL A 170 -9.95 -5.26 -7.55
CA VAL A 170 -9.52 -4.93 -8.92
C VAL A 170 -10.61 -4.10 -9.58
N LEU A 171 -10.24 -2.98 -10.17
CA LEU A 171 -11.15 -2.21 -11.01
C LEU A 171 -11.31 -2.94 -12.36
N ALA A 172 -12.55 -3.24 -12.74
CA ALA A 172 -12.85 -3.90 -14.00
C ALA A 172 -12.36 -3.07 -15.19
N GLY A 173 -11.64 -3.68 -16.14
CA GLY A 173 -11.28 -3.07 -17.42
C GLY A 173 -9.86 -3.33 -17.95
N GLN A 174 -9.02 -4.07 -17.22
CA GLN A 174 -7.69 -4.44 -17.70
C GLN A 174 -7.71 -5.94 -18.09
N GLU A 175 -7.80 -6.20 -19.40
CA GLU A 175 -7.88 -7.57 -19.93
C GLU A 175 -6.58 -8.07 -20.56
N ASP A 176 -5.56 -7.22 -20.70
CA ASP A 176 -4.26 -7.62 -21.25
C ASP A 176 -3.42 -8.38 -20.20
N ASP A 177 -2.98 -9.57 -20.54
CA ASP A 177 -2.28 -10.48 -19.61
C ASP A 177 -1.01 -9.87 -18.98
N ALA A 178 -0.31 -8.98 -19.69
CA ALA A 178 0.93 -8.36 -19.21
C ALA A 178 0.70 -7.21 -18.21
N THR A 179 -0.46 -6.56 -18.26
CA THR A 179 -0.80 -5.37 -17.46
C THR A 179 -1.85 -5.65 -16.40
N THR A 180 -2.18 -6.92 -16.17
CA THR A 180 -3.15 -7.27 -15.13
C THR A 180 -2.61 -6.92 -13.73
N PRO A 181 -3.47 -6.48 -12.80
CA PRO A 181 -3.08 -6.23 -11.41
C PRO A 181 -2.33 -7.40 -10.76
N LYS A 182 -2.67 -8.64 -11.15
CA LYS A 182 -1.96 -9.85 -10.70
C LYS A 182 -0.53 -9.89 -11.22
N ALA A 183 -0.32 -9.65 -12.51
CA ALA A 183 1.01 -9.65 -13.12
C ALA A 183 1.88 -8.52 -12.57
N LEU A 184 1.31 -7.32 -12.42
CA LEU A 184 1.99 -6.17 -11.86
C LEU A 184 2.37 -6.36 -10.38
N ALA A 185 1.48 -6.95 -9.57
CA ALA A 185 1.78 -7.27 -8.18
C ALA A 185 2.92 -8.30 -8.06
N LEU A 186 2.93 -9.35 -8.87
CA LEU A 186 4.01 -10.33 -8.91
C LEU A 186 5.33 -9.69 -9.32
N LYS A 187 5.31 -8.77 -10.29
CA LYS A 187 6.49 -8.03 -10.72
C LYS A 187 7.07 -7.19 -9.58
N VAL A 188 6.24 -6.45 -8.83
CA VAL A 188 6.68 -5.67 -7.67
C VAL A 188 7.26 -6.57 -6.59
N LEU A 189 6.59 -7.68 -6.25
CA LEU A 189 7.05 -8.62 -5.23
C LEU A 189 8.39 -9.26 -5.61
N ALA A 190 8.59 -9.62 -6.89
CA ALA A 190 9.86 -10.15 -7.38
C ALA A 190 10.99 -9.12 -7.28
N LEU A 191 10.72 -7.85 -7.65
CA LEU A 191 11.68 -6.77 -7.52
C LEU A 191 12.04 -6.46 -6.06
N PHE A 192 11.10 -6.58 -5.12
CA PHE A 192 11.40 -6.45 -3.70
C PHE A 192 12.31 -7.59 -3.21
N ASP A 193 12.07 -8.82 -3.66
CA ASP A 193 12.87 -9.99 -3.29
C ASP A 193 14.32 -9.88 -3.82
N GLU A 194 14.48 -9.44 -5.06
CA GLU A 194 15.80 -9.17 -5.66
C GLU A 194 16.59 -8.09 -4.90
N GLN A 195 15.92 -7.07 -4.34
CA GLN A 195 16.54 -6.02 -3.54
C GLN A 195 16.80 -6.44 -2.09
N ALA A 196 16.07 -7.44 -1.59
CA ALA A 196 16.25 -7.97 -0.24
C ALA A 196 17.51 -8.87 -0.10
N LEU A 197 18.17 -9.23 -1.19
CA LEU A 197 19.44 -9.96 -1.25
C LEU A 197 20.56 -9.01 -1.68
N PRO A 198 21.69 -8.81 -0.98
CA PRO A 198 22.19 -9.37 0.25
C PRO A 198 22.73 -8.31 1.21
N ASP A 199 22.35 -8.31 2.43
CA ASP A 199 23.24 -7.96 3.57
C ASP A 199 22.51 -8.14 4.90
N ALA A 200 22.38 -9.40 5.31
CA ALA A 200 21.90 -9.73 6.65
C ALA A 200 22.86 -9.25 7.78
N ASN A 201 23.95 -8.54 7.41
CA ASN A 201 24.96 -8.04 8.34
C ASN A 201 25.18 -6.52 8.32
N ALA A 202 24.47 -5.77 7.52
CA ALA A 202 24.57 -4.32 7.52
C ALA A 202 23.25 -3.72 7.99
N HIS A 203 23.13 -3.46 9.26
CA HIS A 203 22.31 -2.43 9.89
C HIS A 203 21.48 -2.85 11.10
N ALA A 204 22.22 -3.15 12.12
CA ALA A 204 21.82 -2.70 13.45
C ALA A 204 22.45 -1.30 13.66
N GLN A 205 21.90 -0.21 13.11
CA GLN A 205 22.19 1.17 13.54
C GLN A 205 21.45 2.15 12.63
N HIS A 206 20.17 2.40 12.90
CA HIS A 206 19.59 3.71 12.72
C HIS A 206 18.91 4.07 14.04
N ASP A 207 19.67 4.80 14.87
CA ASP A 207 19.09 5.61 15.93
C ASP A 207 18.10 6.57 15.29
N VAL A 208 16.85 6.38 15.58
CA VAL A 208 15.81 7.38 15.31
C VAL A 208 16.00 8.44 16.39
N ASP A 209 16.53 9.60 16.03
CA ASP A 209 16.56 10.76 16.89
C ASP A 209 15.14 11.09 17.33
N VAL A 210 14.83 10.72 18.54
CA VAL A 210 13.64 11.18 19.26
C VAL A 210 13.88 12.64 19.60
N VAL A 211 13.24 13.55 18.87
CA VAL A 211 13.21 14.97 19.25
C VAL A 211 12.42 15.07 20.54
N PRO A 212 13.00 15.50 21.67
CA PRO A 212 12.26 15.72 22.91
C PRO A 212 11.37 16.95 22.75
N PHE A 213 10.20 16.89 23.36
CA PHE A 213 9.16 17.94 23.48
C PHE A 213 9.69 19.25 24.02
#